data_2ff66a6f1f35727c37bdb0aa2b71cb56
#
_entry.id   2ff66a6f1f35727c37bdb0aa2b71cb56
#
_cell.length_a   1.000
_cell.length_b   1.000
_cell.length_c   1.000
_cell.angle_alpha   90.00
_cell.angle_beta   90.00
_cell.angle_gamma   90.00
#
_symmetry.space_group_name_H-M   'P 1'
#
loop_
_entity.id
_entity.type
_entity.pdbx_description
1 polymer ?
#
loop_
_entity_poly.entity_id
_entity_poly.type
_entity_poly.pdbx_seq_one_letter_code
_entity_poly.pdbx_strand_id
1 'polypeptide(L)'
;MDIKIPYTPRKHQAYLHKKISENRWNVLVCHRRFGKTVCMINHLIRSALLSKNKNPRYAYIAPTFKQAKSIAWDYMKQFTAKIPYTKFNETELRVDLPNGSRITLLGSENSDGLRGIYLDGCVIDEYANVNERLFPEIIRPALSDRKGYCVFIGTPQGMNNNFYELYQHAQGADDWFNYKAKASDTKIVDDEELQKAKEVMGEKKYLQEFECDWIANIEGSVYSDVIAKMEDQKQLTRVPYDPSLPVSTSWDLGVSDH
;
A
#
# COMPACT_ATOMS: atom_id res chain seq x y z
N MET A 1 1.94 -13.46 31.54
CA MET A 1 3.29 -12.91 31.25
C MET A 1 3.07 -11.68 30.36
N ASP A 2 3.40 -10.50 30.88
CA ASP A 2 3.26 -9.27 30.11
C ASP A 2 4.43 -9.13 29.14
N ILE A 3 4.14 -9.18 27.85
CA ILE A 3 5.14 -9.03 26.80
C ILE A 3 5.14 -7.55 26.34
N LYS A 4 6.22 -6.84 26.64
CA LYS A 4 6.40 -5.46 26.20
C LYS A 4 7.18 -5.42 24.89
N ILE A 5 6.48 -5.12 23.79
CA ILE A 5 7.10 -4.85 22.49
C ILE A 5 7.72 -3.44 22.51
N PRO A 6 8.98 -3.24 22.05
CA PRO A 6 9.63 -1.94 22.07
C PRO A 6 9.13 -1.04 20.92
N TYR A 7 7.82 -0.77 20.92
CA TYR A 7 7.15 0.06 19.94
C TYR A 7 6.16 1.01 20.63
N THR A 8 6.32 2.28 20.39
CA THR A 8 5.38 3.32 20.80
C THR A 8 4.79 3.99 19.57
N PRO A 9 3.51 3.76 19.26
CA PRO A 9 2.90 4.35 18.07
C PRO A 9 2.78 5.86 18.21
N ARG A 10 3.08 6.60 17.13
CA ARG A 10 2.73 8.01 17.01
C ARG A 10 1.21 8.17 16.95
N LYS A 11 0.69 9.37 17.20
CA LYS A 11 -0.77 9.65 17.20
C LYS A 11 -1.49 9.09 15.98
N HIS A 12 -0.97 9.35 14.78
CA HIS A 12 -1.55 8.84 13.53
C HIS A 12 -1.45 7.31 13.40
N GLN A 13 -0.35 6.71 13.84
CA GLN A 13 -0.19 5.25 13.83
C GLN A 13 -1.15 4.58 14.82
N ALA A 14 -1.34 5.13 16.01
CA ALA A 14 -2.31 4.64 16.99
C ALA A 14 -3.75 4.68 16.43
N TYR A 15 -4.10 5.77 15.76
CA TYR A 15 -5.37 5.89 15.03
C TYR A 15 -5.54 4.81 13.96
N LEU A 16 -4.49 4.58 13.15
CA LEU A 16 -4.53 3.54 12.11
C LEU A 16 -4.68 2.14 12.71
N HIS A 17 -3.96 1.82 13.79
CA HIS A 17 -4.12 0.52 14.46
C HIS A 17 -5.57 0.26 14.89
N LYS A 18 -6.24 1.28 15.42
CA LYS A 18 -7.65 1.20 15.78
C LYS A 18 -8.51 0.96 14.55
N LYS A 19 -8.37 1.79 13.53
CA LYS A 19 -9.19 1.74 12.32
C LYS A 19 -9.04 0.45 11.51
N ILE A 20 -7.81 -0.04 11.35
CA ILE A 20 -7.56 -1.33 10.69
C ILE A 20 -8.19 -2.49 11.46
N SER A 21 -8.24 -2.42 12.80
CA SER A 21 -8.90 -3.46 13.61
C SER A 21 -10.44 -3.44 13.51
N GLU A 22 -11.03 -2.33 13.07
CA GLU A 22 -12.47 -2.13 12.90
C GLU A 22 -12.94 -2.46 11.48
N ASN A 23 -12.02 -2.50 10.48
CA ASN A 23 -12.36 -2.61 9.08
C ASN A 23 -11.62 -3.78 8.41
N ARG A 24 -12.30 -4.46 7.51
CA ARG A 24 -11.73 -5.58 6.77
C ARG A 24 -10.80 -5.12 5.64
N TRP A 25 -11.18 -4.08 4.93
CA TRP A 25 -10.45 -3.53 3.79
C TRP A 25 -9.97 -2.12 4.10
N ASN A 26 -8.66 -1.87 3.91
CA ASN A 26 -8.05 -0.63 4.36
C ASN A 26 -7.08 -0.10 3.30
N VAL A 27 -7.30 1.12 2.81
CA VAL A 27 -6.43 1.80 1.84
C VAL A 27 -5.75 2.99 2.53
N LEU A 28 -4.42 2.92 2.63
CA LEU A 28 -3.63 3.90 3.36
C LEU A 28 -2.64 4.59 2.42
N VAL A 29 -2.93 5.81 2.05
CA VAL A 29 -2.07 6.68 1.24
C VAL A 29 -1.24 7.54 2.20
N CYS A 30 0.03 7.22 2.37
CA CYS A 30 0.86 7.85 3.36
C CYS A 30 2.15 8.40 2.76
N HIS A 31 2.49 9.62 3.16
CA HIS A 31 3.71 10.30 2.71
C HIS A 31 4.99 9.54 3.05
N ARG A 32 6.06 9.87 2.34
CA ARG A 32 7.41 9.39 2.65
C ARG A 32 7.80 9.82 4.06
N ARG A 33 8.48 8.94 4.84
CA ARG A 33 8.86 9.14 6.25
C ARG A 33 7.71 9.09 7.26
N PHE A 34 6.49 8.75 6.88
CA PHE A 34 5.39 8.49 7.80
C PHE A 34 5.69 7.38 8.82
N GLY A 35 6.53 6.43 8.48
CA GLY A 35 6.81 5.22 9.25
C GLY A 35 5.82 4.09 8.95
N LYS A 36 5.41 3.98 7.68
CA LYS A 36 4.49 2.94 7.14
C LYS A 36 4.90 1.54 7.58
N THR A 37 6.11 1.13 7.23
CA THR A 37 6.62 -0.23 7.48
C THR A 37 6.60 -0.58 8.95
N VAL A 38 7.14 0.29 9.82
CA VAL A 38 7.15 0.09 11.27
C VAL A 38 5.73 -0.06 11.83
N CYS A 39 4.80 0.78 11.39
CA CYS A 39 3.40 0.72 11.79
C CYS A 39 2.77 -0.61 11.37
N MET A 40 2.94 -1.03 10.13
CA MET A 40 2.31 -2.23 9.58
C MET A 40 2.90 -3.52 10.16
N ILE A 41 4.21 -3.59 10.35
CA ILE A 41 4.86 -4.72 11.02
C ILE A 41 4.32 -4.88 12.43
N ASN A 42 4.22 -3.80 13.20
CA ASN A 42 3.68 -3.86 14.56
C ASN A 42 2.17 -4.16 14.58
N HIS A 43 1.43 -3.74 13.55
CA HIS A 43 0.03 -4.14 13.42
C HIS A 43 -0.13 -5.64 13.18
N LEU A 44 0.67 -6.23 12.29
CA LEU A 44 0.69 -7.68 12.06
C LEU A 44 1.08 -8.46 13.32
N ILE A 45 2.12 -8.02 14.04
CA ILE A 45 2.55 -8.65 15.29
C ILE A 45 1.43 -8.61 16.34
N ARG A 46 0.80 -7.44 16.52
CA ARG A 46 -0.34 -7.29 17.43
C ARG A 46 -1.50 -8.20 17.04
N SER A 47 -1.87 -8.22 15.76
CA SER A 47 -2.95 -9.08 15.26
C SER A 47 -2.64 -10.57 15.47
N ALA A 48 -1.41 -10.98 15.21
CA ALA A 48 -0.94 -12.34 15.39
C ALA A 48 -0.98 -12.77 16.86
N LEU A 49 -0.53 -11.93 17.79
CA LEU A 49 -0.54 -12.23 19.23
C LEU A 49 -1.94 -12.27 19.81
N LEU A 50 -2.85 -11.44 19.34
CA LEU A 50 -4.23 -11.34 19.85
C LEU A 50 -5.20 -12.30 19.16
N SER A 51 -4.79 -12.99 18.12
CA SER A 51 -5.64 -13.90 17.37
C SER A 51 -6.11 -15.06 18.23
N LYS A 52 -7.42 -15.37 18.14
CA LYS A 52 -8.06 -16.52 18.75
C LYS A 52 -8.23 -17.70 17.78
N ASN A 53 -7.88 -17.52 16.52
CA ASN A 53 -7.97 -18.54 15.50
C ASN A 53 -6.91 -19.63 15.74
N LYS A 54 -7.20 -20.84 15.30
CA LYS A 54 -6.21 -21.94 15.33
C LYS A 54 -5.20 -21.72 14.20
N ASN A 55 -3.91 -21.74 14.54
CA ASN A 55 -2.80 -21.58 13.61
C ASN A 55 -2.97 -20.35 12.67
N PRO A 56 -3.10 -19.13 13.19
CA PRO A 56 -3.36 -17.97 12.35
C PRO A 56 -2.15 -17.61 11.49
N ARG A 57 -2.41 -17.09 10.30
CA ARG A 57 -1.40 -16.76 9.28
C ARG A 57 -1.54 -15.32 8.84
N TYR A 58 -0.42 -14.64 8.88
CA TYR A 58 -0.32 -13.23 8.48
C TYR A 58 0.79 -13.05 7.44
N ALA A 59 0.62 -12.10 6.54
CA ALA A 59 1.61 -11.80 5.53
C ALA A 59 1.92 -10.30 5.44
N TYR A 60 3.19 -9.97 5.26
CA TYR A 60 3.66 -8.69 4.76
C TYR A 60 4.17 -8.90 3.34
N ILE A 61 3.55 -8.25 2.38
CA ILE A 61 3.81 -8.45 0.95
C ILE A 61 4.42 -7.16 0.39
N ALA A 62 5.61 -7.26 -0.18
CA ALA A 62 6.28 -6.17 -0.90
C ALA A 62 6.31 -6.47 -2.41
N PRO A 63 6.62 -5.51 -3.28
CA PRO A 63 6.75 -5.76 -4.71
C PRO A 63 7.70 -6.90 -5.04
N THR A 64 8.84 -7.01 -4.33
CA THR A 64 9.77 -8.13 -4.46
C THR A 64 10.19 -8.71 -3.11
N PHE A 65 10.56 -10.00 -3.11
CA PHE A 65 11.09 -10.68 -1.92
C PHE A 65 12.36 -9.99 -1.36
N LYS A 66 13.21 -9.50 -2.26
CA LYS A 66 14.41 -8.74 -1.89
C LYS A 66 14.04 -7.45 -1.14
N GLN A 67 13.00 -6.74 -1.60
CA GLN A 67 12.50 -5.55 -0.91
C GLN A 67 11.88 -5.91 0.44
N ALA A 68 11.05 -6.96 0.52
CA ALA A 68 10.51 -7.43 1.79
C ALA A 68 11.62 -7.72 2.81
N LYS A 69 12.69 -8.39 2.38
CA LYS A 69 13.87 -8.68 3.21
C LYS A 69 14.58 -7.42 3.67
N SER A 70 14.92 -6.53 2.75
CA SER A 70 15.74 -5.35 3.06
C SER A 70 15.01 -4.28 3.87
N ILE A 71 13.66 -4.19 3.73
CA ILE A 71 12.87 -3.14 4.35
C ILE A 71 12.22 -3.59 5.66
N ALA A 72 11.69 -4.81 5.70
CA ALA A 72 10.79 -5.23 6.77
C ALA A 72 11.37 -6.32 7.69
N TRP A 73 12.32 -7.14 7.23
CA TRP A 73 12.77 -8.30 8.00
C TRP A 73 13.48 -7.94 9.31
N ASP A 74 14.34 -6.93 9.28
CA ASP A 74 15.03 -6.50 10.49
C ASP A 74 14.06 -5.89 11.51
N TYR A 75 13.07 -5.13 11.07
CA TYR A 75 12.00 -4.64 11.96
C TYR A 75 11.19 -5.80 12.54
N MET A 76 10.85 -6.81 11.74
CA MET A 76 10.13 -7.98 12.21
C MET A 76 10.91 -8.68 13.33
N LYS A 77 12.21 -8.92 13.14
CA LYS A 77 13.08 -9.49 14.18
C LYS A 77 13.16 -8.59 15.41
N GLN A 78 13.44 -7.30 15.22
CA GLN A 78 13.58 -6.34 16.30
C GLN A 78 12.36 -6.31 17.23
N PHE A 79 11.15 -6.27 16.66
CA PHE A 79 9.92 -6.15 17.44
C PHE A 79 9.43 -7.49 18.01
N THR A 80 9.89 -8.63 17.50
CA THR A 80 9.52 -9.96 18.02
C THR A 80 10.59 -10.62 18.89
N ALA A 81 11.83 -10.10 18.91
CA ALA A 81 12.95 -10.71 19.63
C ALA A 81 12.71 -10.93 21.13
N LYS A 82 11.91 -10.08 21.79
CA LYS A 82 11.60 -10.19 23.22
C LYS A 82 10.37 -11.09 23.52
N ILE A 83 9.75 -11.64 22.50
CA ILE A 83 8.63 -12.57 22.68
C ILE A 83 9.22 -13.98 22.92
N PRO A 84 9.03 -14.57 24.10
CA PRO A 84 9.59 -15.89 24.39
C PRO A 84 9.13 -16.95 23.40
N TYR A 85 10.02 -17.92 23.11
CA TYR A 85 9.73 -19.05 22.20
C TYR A 85 9.45 -18.66 20.75
N THR A 86 9.73 -17.43 20.34
CA THR A 86 9.67 -17.02 18.93
C THR A 86 10.75 -17.73 18.12
N LYS A 87 10.38 -18.26 16.95
CA LYS A 87 11.30 -18.93 16.03
C LYS A 87 11.38 -18.13 14.73
N PHE A 88 12.59 -17.97 14.22
CA PHE A 88 12.86 -17.29 12.96
C PHE A 88 13.34 -18.27 11.90
N ASN A 89 12.84 -18.12 10.69
CA ASN A 89 13.36 -18.79 9.50
C ASN A 89 13.85 -17.71 8.54
N GLU A 90 15.18 -17.61 8.42
CA GLU A 90 15.85 -16.58 7.60
C GLU A 90 15.69 -16.82 6.09
N THR A 91 15.49 -18.06 5.68
CA THR A 91 15.33 -18.42 4.27
C THR A 91 13.95 -18.07 3.77
N GLU A 92 12.93 -18.38 4.57
CA GLU A 92 11.53 -18.12 4.24
C GLU A 92 11.03 -16.75 4.74
N LEU A 93 11.88 -15.98 5.42
CA LEU A 93 11.53 -14.72 6.10
C LEU A 93 10.26 -14.87 6.96
N ARG A 94 10.26 -15.87 7.83
CA ARG A 94 9.11 -16.31 8.61
C ARG A 94 9.38 -16.22 10.10
N VAL A 95 8.38 -15.74 10.83
CA VAL A 95 8.38 -15.73 12.30
C VAL A 95 7.23 -16.59 12.79
N ASP A 96 7.53 -17.60 13.61
CA ASP A 96 6.57 -18.42 14.32
C ASP A 96 6.49 -17.95 15.78
N LEU A 97 5.29 -17.55 16.22
CA LEU A 97 5.03 -17.04 17.55
C LEU A 97 4.53 -18.16 18.49
N PRO A 98 4.68 -18.01 19.83
CA PRO A 98 4.36 -19.08 20.80
C PRO A 98 2.90 -19.54 20.82
N ASN A 99 1.97 -18.70 20.37
CA ASN A 99 0.56 -19.03 20.26
C ASN A 99 0.18 -19.78 18.96
N GLY A 100 1.16 -20.21 18.17
CA GLY A 100 0.96 -20.89 16.90
C GLY A 100 0.73 -19.97 15.70
N SER A 101 0.73 -18.66 15.94
CA SER A 101 0.64 -17.68 14.86
C SER A 101 1.92 -17.64 14.04
N ARG A 102 1.78 -17.36 12.75
CA ARG A 102 2.90 -17.19 11.82
C ARG A 102 2.76 -15.91 11.05
N ILE A 103 3.85 -15.18 10.91
CA ILE A 103 3.96 -14.00 10.05
C ILE A 103 5.05 -14.30 9.01
N THR A 104 4.74 -14.16 7.73
CA THR A 104 5.68 -14.39 6.62
C THR A 104 5.81 -13.12 5.79
N LEU A 105 7.04 -12.79 5.40
CA LEU A 105 7.32 -11.72 4.46
C LEU A 105 7.42 -12.32 3.05
N LEU A 106 6.70 -11.76 2.10
CA LEU A 106 6.52 -12.30 0.75
C LEU A 106 6.84 -11.23 -0.30
N GLY A 107 7.28 -11.67 -1.48
CA GLY A 107 7.34 -10.84 -2.68
C GLY A 107 6.16 -11.12 -3.58
N SER A 108 5.65 -10.10 -4.24
CA SER A 108 4.53 -10.22 -5.18
C SER A 108 4.96 -10.69 -6.58
N GLU A 109 6.27 -10.68 -6.87
CA GLU A 109 6.82 -11.09 -8.17
C GLU A 109 6.56 -12.55 -8.52
N ASN A 110 6.38 -13.40 -7.51
CA ASN A 110 6.02 -14.82 -7.70
C ASN A 110 4.62 -15.08 -7.13
N SER A 111 3.63 -14.40 -7.67
CA SER A 111 2.26 -14.44 -7.19
C SER A 111 1.63 -15.84 -7.29
N ASP A 112 1.97 -16.64 -8.30
CA ASP A 112 1.45 -18.00 -8.44
C ASP A 112 1.91 -18.93 -7.30
N GLY A 113 3.10 -18.72 -6.76
CA GLY A 113 3.59 -19.42 -5.58
C GLY A 113 2.83 -19.12 -4.29
N LEU A 114 1.99 -18.09 -4.29
CA LEU A 114 1.12 -17.72 -3.17
C LEU A 114 -0.28 -18.36 -3.25
N ARG A 115 -0.58 -19.12 -4.31
CA ARG A 115 -1.86 -19.84 -4.42
C ARG A 115 -1.95 -20.95 -3.37
N GLY A 116 -3.14 -21.13 -2.80
CA GLY A 116 -3.42 -22.18 -1.80
C GLY A 116 -3.04 -21.83 -0.35
N ILE A 117 -2.49 -20.66 -0.06
CA ILE A 117 -2.31 -20.18 1.32
C ILE A 117 -3.65 -19.70 1.87
N TYR A 118 -3.78 -19.73 3.20
CA TYR A 118 -4.86 -19.03 3.91
C TYR A 118 -4.28 -17.93 4.79
N LEU A 119 -5.00 -16.83 4.95
CA LEU A 119 -4.57 -15.68 5.71
C LEU A 119 -5.67 -15.18 6.64
N ASP A 120 -5.25 -14.80 7.85
CA ASP A 120 -6.07 -14.08 8.82
C ASP A 120 -5.91 -12.57 8.69
N GLY A 121 -4.84 -12.13 8.02
CA GLY A 121 -4.62 -10.74 7.66
C GLY A 121 -3.34 -10.54 6.87
N CYS A 122 -3.31 -9.50 6.05
CA CYS A 122 -2.11 -9.12 5.33
C CYS A 122 -1.97 -7.61 5.13
N VAL A 123 -0.74 -7.22 4.86
CA VAL A 123 -0.36 -5.88 4.41
C VAL A 123 0.30 -6.02 3.05
N ILE A 124 -0.12 -5.24 2.08
CA ILE A 124 0.51 -5.12 0.76
C ILE A 124 1.14 -3.73 0.71
N ASP A 125 2.47 -3.68 0.80
CA ASP A 125 3.24 -2.44 0.81
C ASP A 125 3.63 -2.02 -0.61
N GLU A 126 3.77 -0.72 -0.82
CA GLU A 126 4.04 -0.08 -2.11
C GLU A 126 3.09 -0.61 -3.21
N TYR A 127 1.79 -0.64 -2.90
CA TYR A 127 0.75 -1.30 -3.70
C TYR A 127 0.68 -0.80 -5.15
N ALA A 128 1.07 0.44 -5.44
CA ALA A 128 1.17 0.96 -6.80
C ALA A 128 2.16 0.18 -7.70
N ASN A 129 3.11 -0.53 -7.11
CA ASN A 129 4.13 -1.31 -7.81
C ASN A 129 3.84 -2.83 -7.82
N VAL A 130 2.68 -3.23 -7.32
CA VAL A 130 2.26 -4.62 -7.24
C VAL A 130 1.38 -4.97 -8.42
N ASN A 131 1.53 -6.18 -8.97
CA ASN A 131 0.69 -6.66 -10.06
C ASN A 131 -0.79 -6.59 -9.68
N GLU A 132 -1.61 -6.00 -10.52
CA GLU A 132 -3.04 -5.78 -10.31
C GLU A 132 -3.84 -7.06 -10.02
N ARG A 133 -3.39 -8.22 -10.57
CA ARG A 133 -4.03 -9.53 -10.36
C ARG A 133 -3.77 -10.12 -8.99
N LEU A 134 -2.75 -9.65 -8.26
CA LEU A 134 -2.39 -10.24 -6.96
C LEU A 134 -3.57 -10.23 -5.98
N PHE A 135 -4.20 -9.08 -5.80
CA PHE A 135 -5.28 -8.99 -4.83
C PHE A 135 -6.54 -9.75 -5.25
N PRO A 136 -7.14 -9.52 -6.43
CA PRO A 136 -8.41 -10.18 -6.78
C PRO A 136 -8.28 -11.69 -6.96
N GLU A 137 -7.17 -12.18 -7.53
CA GLU A 137 -7.04 -13.59 -7.88
C GLU A 137 -6.41 -14.46 -6.78
N ILE A 138 -5.59 -13.88 -5.90
CA ILE A 138 -4.78 -14.66 -4.94
C ILE A 138 -5.08 -14.27 -3.50
N ILE A 139 -4.91 -13.00 -3.14
CA ILE A 139 -5.00 -12.57 -1.75
C ILE A 139 -6.45 -12.55 -1.25
N ARG A 140 -7.38 -12.07 -2.06
CA ARG A 140 -8.79 -12.03 -1.68
C ARG A 140 -9.37 -13.44 -1.42
N PRO A 141 -9.13 -14.45 -2.26
CA PRO A 141 -9.45 -15.85 -1.94
C PRO A 141 -8.77 -16.35 -0.66
N ALA A 142 -7.46 -16.10 -0.48
CA ALA A 142 -6.72 -16.51 0.71
C ALA A 142 -7.29 -15.96 2.04
N LEU A 143 -7.95 -14.80 1.99
CA LEU A 143 -8.59 -14.15 3.13
C LEU A 143 -10.05 -14.58 3.35
N SER A 144 -10.65 -15.33 2.40
CA SER A 144 -12.10 -15.56 2.39
C SER A 144 -12.55 -16.48 3.51
N ASP A 145 -11.90 -17.61 3.69
CA ASP A 145 -12.29 -18.64 4.68
C ASP A 145 -12.23 -18.13 6.12
N ARG A 146 -11.27 -17.27 6.40
CA ARG A 146 -11.02 -16.71 7.72
C ARG A 146 -11.63 -15.33 7.94
N LYS A 147 -12.26 -14.74 6.91
CA LYS A 147 -12.70 -13.35 6.90
C LYS A 147 -11.57 -12.38 7.30
N GLY A 148 -10.36 -12.71 6.85
CA GLY A 148 -9.15 -11.96 7.15
C GLY A 148 -9.21 -10.54 6.58
N TYR A 149 -8.39 -9.63 7.16
CA TYR A 149 -8.29 -8.24 6.70
C TYR A 149 -7.14 -8.03 5.71
N CYS A 150 -7.24 -6.97 4.91
CA CYS A 150 -6.16 -6.51 4.05
C CYS A 150 -5.90 -5.01 4.25
N VAL A 151 -4.62 -4.64 4.25
CA VAL A 151 -4.17 -3.26 4.23
C VAL A 151 -3.36 -3.03 2.96
N PHE A 152 -3.79 -2.10 2.12
CA PHE A 152 -3.09 -1.60 0.95
C PHE A 152 -2.43 -0.29 1.35
N ILE A 153 -1.10 -0.21 1.27
CA ILE A 153 -0.38 0.97 1.71
C ILE A 153 0.73 1.36 0.73
N GLY A 154 0.95 2.65 0.57
CA GLY A 154 1.99 3.18 -0.30
C GLY A 154 1.97 4.70 -0.36
N THR A 155 2.85 5.22 -1.22
CA THR A 155 2.82 6.60 -1.72
C THR A 155 2.17 6.65 -3.10
N PRO A 156 1.52 7.75 -3.50
CA PRO A 156 0.97 7.88 -4.84
C PRO A 156 2.02 7.73 -5.93
N GLN A 157 1.63 7.12 -7.05
CA GLN A 157 2.48 6.98 -8.23
C GLN A 157 1.71 7.32 -9.53
N GLY A 158 1.06 8.50 -9.52
CA GLY A 158 0.17 8.90 -10.61
C GLY A 158 -1.22 8.27 -10.49
N MET A 159 -2.10 8.61 -11.42
CA MET A 159 -3.50 8.17 -11.42
C MET A 159 -3.75 6.89 -12.23
N ASN A 160 -2.83 6.53 -13.12
CA ASN A 160 -3.01 5.37 -14.00
C ASN A 160 -2.38 4.11 -13.38
N ASN A 161 -2.92 3.68 -12.24
CA ASN A 161 -2.50 2.44 -11.57
C ASN A 161 -3.57 1.92 -10.60
N ASN A 162 -3.45 0.65 -10.25
CA ASN A 162 -4.35 -0.07 -9.35
C ASN A 162 -4.50 0.56 -7.94
N PHE A 163 -3.51 1.30 -7.45
CA PHE A 163 -3.58 1.92 -6.13
C PHE A 163 -4.50 3.14 -6.11
N TYR A 164 -4.45 3.94 -7.18
CA TYR A 164 -5.38 5.06 -7.35
C TYR A 164 -6.82 4.59 -7.52
N GLU A 165 -7.04 3.59 -8.39
CA GLU A 165 -8.37 3.02 -8.61
C GLU A 165 -8.96 2.46 -7.31
N LEU A 166 -8.14 1.73 -6.54
CA LEU A 166 -8.55 1.19 -5.25
C LEU A 166 -8.86 2.28 -4.22
N TYR A 167 -8.06 3.36 -4.20
CA TYR A 167 -8.31 4.51 -3.33
C TYR A 167 -9.63 5.21 -3.67
N GLN A 168 -9.94 5.39 -4.95
CA GLN A 168 -11.21 5.96 -5.40
C GLN A 168 -12.40 5.05 -5.02
N HIS A 169 -12.26 3.74 -5.25
CA HIS A 169 -13.28 2.77 -4.84
C HIS A 169 -13.56 2.84 -3.33
N ALA A 170 -12.52 2.89 -2.51
CA ALA A 170 -12.64 2.92 -1.06
C ALA A 170 -13.28 4.21 -0.51
N GLN A 171 -13.34 5.30 -1.28
CA GLN A 171 -14.02 6.52 -0.86
C GLN A 171 -15.54 6.41 -0.90
N GLY A 172 -16.08 5.53 -1.75
CA GLY A 172 -17.51 5.34 -1.96
C GLY A 172 -18.09 4.05 -1.36
N ALA A 173 -17.29 3.21 -0.70
CA ALA A 173 -17.69 1.89 -0.22
C ALA A 173 -17.72 1.83 1.32
N ASP A 174 -18.86 1.47 1.89
CA ASP A 174 -19.10 1.48 3.35
C ASP A 174 -18.25 0.48 4.14
N ASP A 175 -17.81 -0.62 3.51
CA ASP A 175 -16.98 -1.67 4.12
C ASP A 175 -15.46 -1.43 3.96
N TRP A 176 -15.07 -0.27 3.42
CA TRP A 176 -13.69 0.13 3.22
C TRP A 176 -13.33 1.32 4.11
N PHE A 177 -12.17 1.23 4.74
CA PHE A 177 -11.54 2.37 5.39
C PHE A 177 -10.45 2.95 4.47
N ASN A 178 -10.51 4.25 4.23
CA ASN A 178 -9.46 4.96 3.53
C ASN A 178 -8.84 6.04 4.41
N TYR A 179 -7.55 6.28 4.23
CA TYR A 179 -6.83 7.30 4.96
C TYR A 179 -5.72 7.89 4.10
N LYS A 180 -5.67 9.21 4.04
CA LYS A 180 -4.61 9.95 3.34
C LYS A 180 -3.85 10.80 4.35
N ALA A 181 -2.53 10.58 4.46
CA ALA A 181 -1.65 11.28 5.38
C ALA A 181 -0.63 12.12 4.62
N LYS A 182 -0.81 13.43 4.58
CA LYS A 182 0.15 14.40 4.02
C LYS A 182 1.19 14.79 5.06
N ALA A 183 2.40 15.14 4.65
CA ALA A 183 3.45 15.60 5.55
C ALA A 183 3.05 16.92 6.23
N SER A 184 2.41 17.82 5.49
CA SER A 184 1.86 19.08 5.99
C SER A 184 0.85 18.90 7.13
N ASP A 185 0.07 17.82 7.14
CA ASP A 185 -0.95 17.53 8.16
C ASP A 185 -0.37 16.78 9.36
N THR A 186 0.54 15.84 9.12
CA THR A 186 1.06 14.95 10.17
C THR A 186 2.14 15.58 11.03
N LYS A 187 2.89 16.54 10.48
CA LYS A 187 4.02 17.23 11.14
C LYS A 187 5.06 16.25 11.71
N ILE A 188 5.23 15.09 11.07
CA ILE A 188 6.21 14.06 11.45
C ILE A 188 7.63 14.46 10.99
N VAL A 189 7.71 15.10 9.82
CA VAL A 189 8.94 15.67 9.28
C VAL A 189 8.88 17.16 9.53
N ASP A 190 9.97 17.75 9.97
CA ASP A 190 10.02 19.19 10.24
C ASP A 190 9.99 20.01 8.94
N ASP A 191 9.55 21.25 9.05
CA ASP A 191 9.31 22.12 7.89
C ASP A 191 10.61 22.48 7.16
N GLU A 192 11.75 22.55 7.86
CA GLU A 192 13.05 22.84 7.25
C GLU A 192 13.51 21.68 6.37
N GLU A 193 13.35 20.42 6.86
CA GLU A 193 13.68 19.22 6.09
C GLU A 193 12.76 19.05 4.88
N LEU A 194 11.47 19.39 5.02
CA LEU A 194 10.53 19.39 3.91
C LEU A 194 10.91 20.40 2.83
N GLN A 195 11.36 21.59 3.23
CA GLN A 195 11.81 22.60 2.29
C GLN A 195 13.07 22.15 1.53
N LYS A 196 14.07 21.59 2.22
CA LYS A 196 15.26 21.01 1.59
C LYS A 196 14.91 19.86 0.64
N ALA A 197 13.99 18.98 1.03
CA ALA A 197 13.52 17.92 0.17
C ALA A 197 12.88 18.45 -1.11
N LYS A 198 12.06 19.52 -1.01
CA LYS A 198 11.44 20.19 -2.17
C LYS A 198 12.48 20.77 -3.13
N GLU A 199 13.52 21.42 -2.61
CA GLU A 199 14.61 21.99 -3.40
C GLU A 199 15.39 20.92 -4.19
N VAL A 200 15.67 19.77 -3.56
CA VAL A 200 16.46 18.69 -4.16
C VAL A 200 15.67 17.88 -5.19
N MET A 201 14.41 17.54 -4.90
CA MET A 201 13.63 16.65 -5.77
C MET A 201 12.70 17.37 -6.75
N GLY A 202 12.56 18.69 -6.60
CA GLY A 202 11.62 19.50 -7.37
C GLY A 202 10.18 19.41 -6.87
N GLU A 203 9.36 20.37 -7.26
CA GLU A 203 8.02 20.54 -6.73
C GLU A 203 7.09 19.36 -7.01
N LYS A 204 7.05 18.88 -8.25
CA LYS A 204 6.17 17.77 -8.64
C LYS A 204 6.46 16.50 -7.82
N LYS A 205 7.73 16.12 -7.70
CA LYS A 205 8.11 14.93 -6.91
C LYS A 205 7.86 15.12 -5.43
N TYR A 206 8.09 16.32 -4.90
CA TYR A 206 7.76 16.66 -3.52
C TYR A 206 6.26 16.52 -3.23
N LEU A 207 5.39 17.07 -4.08
CA LEU A 207 3.95 16.95 -3.94
C LEU A 207 3.50 15.48 -3.93
N GLN A 208 4.05 14.65 -4.80
CA GLN A 208 3.78 13.22 -4.83
C GLN A 208 4.22 12.52 -3.54
N GLU A 209 5.49 12.67 -3.14
CA GLU A 209 6.10 11.89 -2.07
C GLU A 209 5.69 12.37 -0.68
N PHE A 210 5.48 13.67 -0.49
CA PHE A 210 5.21 14.27 0.81
C PHE A 210 3.78 14.78 0.98
N GLU A 211 3.15 15.29 -0.08
CA GLU A 211 1.77 15.79 -0.01
C GLU A 211 0.75 14.78 -0.55
N CYS A 212 1.21 13.58 -0.92
CA CYS A 212 0.36 12.50 -1.43
C CYS A 212 -0.51 12.93 -2.61
N ASP A 213 0.07 13.74 -3.52
CA ASP A 213 -0.62 14.20 -4.71
C ASP A 213 -0.56 13.12 -5.79
N TRP A 214 -1.72 12.79 -6.37
CA TRP A 214 -1.83 11.79 -7.43
C TRP A 214 -1.50 12.35 -8.82
N ILE A 215 -1.69 13.65 -9.01
CA ILE A 215 -1.57 14.32 -10.32
C ILE A 215 -0.12 14.72 -10.60
N ALA A 216 0.66 14.97 -9.56
CA ALA A 216 1.98 15.60 -9.65
C ALA A 216 3.00 14.83 -10.51
N ASN A 217 2.80 13.54 -10.76
CA ASN A 217 3.79 12.72 -11.44
C ASN A 217 3.21 11.91 -12.61
N ILE A 218 3.17 12.56 -13.77
CA ILE A 218 3.14 11.86 -15.05
C ILE A 218 4.55 12.01 -15.63
N GLU A 219 5.55 11.31 -15.07
CA GLU A 219 6.90 11.25 -15.65
C GLU A 219 6.78 10.65 -17.05
N GLY A 220 7.31 11.40 -18.04
CA GLY A 220 7.28 11.03 -19.45
C GLY A 220 6.06 11.50 -20.23
N SER A 221 5.05 12.11 -19.60
CA SER A 221 3.95 12.70 -20.35
C SER A 221 4.33 14.09 -20.86
N VAL A 222 4.59 14.17 -22.15
CA VAL A 222 4.89 15.44 -22.87
C VAL A 222 3.72 16.43 -22.78
N TYR A 223 2.52 15.93 -22.58
CA TYR A 223 1.27 16.70 -22.64
C TYR A 223 0.55 16.90 -21.30
N SER A 224 1.06 16.36 -20.17
CA SER A 224 0.36 16.40 -18.87
C SER A 224 0.02 17.83 -18.44
N ASP A 225 0.96 18.77 -18.56
CA ASP A 225 0.75 20.16 -18.15
C ASP A 225 -0.23 20.88 -19.08
N VAL A 226 -0.28 20.47 -20.35
CA VAL A 226 -1.22 21.01 -21.35
C VAL A 226 -2.62 20.48 -21.08
N ILE A 227 -2.75 19.17 -20.83
CA ILE A 227 -4.03 18.52 -20.52
C ILE A 227 -4.62 19.08 -19.22
N ALA A 228 -3.80 19.21 -18.17
CA ALA A 228 -4.24 19.81 -16.90
C ALA A 228 -4.75 21.25 -17.09
N LYS A 229 -4.09 22.04 -17.90
CA LYS A 229 -4.56 23.40 -18.26
C LYS A 229 -5.86 23.37 -19.05
N MET A 230 -6.00 22.43 -19.98
CA MET A 230 -7.23 22.25 -20.76
C MET A 230 -8.41 21.82 -19.89
N GLU A 231 -8.20 20.96 -18.88
CA GLU A 231 -9.22 20.58 -17.90
C GLU A 231 -9.63 21.78 -17.05
N ASP A 232 -8.68 22.51 -16.52
CA ASP A 232 -8.91 23.70 -15.67
C ASP A 232 -9.65 24.81 -16.44
N GLN A 233 -9.35 24.96 -17.74
CA GLN A 233 -10.02 25.88 -18.64
C GLN A 233 -11.32 25.32 -19.23
N LYS A 234 -11.75 24.12 -18.84
CA LYS A 234 -12.95 23.42 -19.37
C LYS A 234 -12.92 23.26 -20.90
N GLN A 235 -11.75 23.11 -21.49
CA GLN A 235 -11.57 22.90 -22.93
C GLN A 235 -11.77 21.42 -23.30
N LEU A 236 -11.62 20.47 -22.34
CA LEU A 236 -11.96 19.07 -22.54
C LEU A 236 -13.48 18.92 -22.35
N THR A 237 -14.17 18.70 -23.44
CA THR A 237 -15.63 18.54 -23.43
C THR A 237 -16.04 17.31 -24.21
N ARG A 238 -17.19 16.75 -23.88
CA ARG A 238 -17.78 15.66 -24.65
C ARG A 238 -18.39 16.23 -25.93
N VAL A 239 -17.78 15.92 -27.07
CA VAL A 239 -18.31 16.31 -28.39
C VAL A 239 -19.29 15.24 -28.84
N PRO A 240 -20.59 15.55 -29.02
CA PRO A 240 -21.54 14.59 -29.56
C PRO A 240 -21.21 14.25 -31.01
N TYR A 241 -21.48 13.01 -31.42
CA TYR A 241 -21.34 12.59 -32.80
C TYR A 241 -22.31 13.41 -33.69
N ASP A 242 -21.77 14.00 -34.75
CA ASP A 242 -22.55 14.68 -35.80
C ASP A 242 -22.51 13.85 -37.09
N PRO A 243 -23.65 13.25 -37.50
CA PRO A 243 -23.68 12.41 -38.69
C PRO A 243 -23.49 13.17 -39.99
N SER A 244 -23.54 14.51 -39.98
CA SER A 244 -23.29 15.36 -41.15
C SER A 244 -21.81 15.58 -41.46
N LEU A 245 -20.93 15.27 -40.51
CA LEU A 245 -19.47 15.46 -40.64
C LEU A 245 -18.74 14.17 -41.00
N PRO A 246 -17.71 14.23 -41.86
CA PRO A 246 -16.88 13.06 -42.16
C PRO A 246 -16.09 12.64 -40.89
N VAL A 247 -16.00 11.33 -40.66
CA VAL A 247 -15.21 10.76 -39.57
C VAL A 247 -13.86 10.30 -40.12
N SER A 248 -12.76 10.78 -39.51
CA SER A 248 -11.42 10.29 -39.75
C SER A 248 -10.97 9.47 -38.54
N THR A 249 -10.38 8.31 -38.78
CA THR A 249 -9.82 7.44 -37.75
C THR A 249 -8.32 7.27 -37.96
N SER A 250 -7.55 7.32 -36.89
CA SER A 250 -6.12 7.00 -36.88
C SER A 250 -5.90 5.78 -35.97
N TRP A 251 -5.12 4.82 -36.46
CA TRP A 251 -4.82 3.59 -35.73
C TRP A 251 -3.33 3.53 -35.46
N ASP A 252 -2.94 3.38 -34.21
CA ASP A 252 -1.60 2.98 -33.82
C ASP A 252 -1.62 1.46 -33.59
N LEU A 253 -0.94 0.74 -34.48
CA LEU A 253 -0.89 -0.72 -34.46
C LEU A 253 0.48 -1.14 -33.90
N GLY A 254 0.60 -1.21 -32.60
CA GLY A 254 1.78 -1.73 -31.91
C GLY A 254 1.88 -3.26 -32.06
N VAL A 255 3.10 -3.79 -32.10
CA VAL A 255 3.37 -5.25 -32.19
C VAL A 255 3.08 -5.97 -30.87
N SER A 256 2.85 -5.26 -29.78
CA SER A 256 2.70 -5.77 -28.41
C SER A 256 1.41 -5.32 -27.70
N ASP A 257 0.50 -4.68 -28.40
CA ASP A 257 -0.76 -4.22 -27.80
C ASP A 257 -1.76 -5.40 -27.78
N HIS A 258 -1.91 -5.99 -26.60
CA HIS A 258 -2.91 -7.03 -26.29
C HIS A 258 -3.96 -6.48 -25.33
#